data_237da4ba7b3951427da5ad5d9d75e06f
#
_entry.id   237da4ba7b3951427da5ad5d9d75e06f
#
_cell.length_a   1.000
_cell.length_b   1.000
_cell.length_c   1.000
_cell.angle_alpha   90.00
_cell.angle_beta   90.00
_cell.angle_gamma   90.00
#
_symmetry.space_group_name_H-M   'P 1'
#
loop_
_entity.id
_entity.type
_entity.pdbx_description
1 polymer ?
#
loop_
_entity_poly.entity_id
_entity_poly.type
_entity_poly.pdbx_seq_one_letter_code
_entity_poly.pdbx_strand_id
1 'polypeptide(L)'
;MIHFQLPRNISDLYLFLSTQFSETNESPNCISGSLSYYMNDIKQRICGQEQSWDIYKRYTNPYEYIHTCVPNKKKSIAKRKPLSRSYFKMIELVNFFHIIESLQLKSTNVQSFHLAEGPGGFIEALVQLRNNKQDTYIGMTILDDVNDMNIPAWKKSQQFLRENKNVKIENGADGTGDILQIQNFEYCKQKYARSMHIITGDGGFDFSENFDNQENHTINLIFGQIIYALVMQRTGGSFILKVFDCFTQPTIDMLALLSSCYEKVYITKPQTSRYANSEKYIVCKGFYNIEIDKMYPYLHSAFTNLLNRNVNHNVMSFFKTPLSLLFIMKMEEYNAIFGQQQIENIHYTLSLIETPHKSDRTDNLVKKNVQKSIQWCEKFNVNTNNLNTPNIFMEEMRC
;
A
#
# COMPACT_ATOMS: atom_id res chain seq x y z
N MET A 1 0.06 8.75 13.69
CA MET A 1 -0.28 8.44 12.30
C MET A 1 -1.46 9.30 11.88
N ILE A 2 -1.33 10.04 10.78
CA ILE A 2 -2.43 10.85 10.22
C ILE A 2 -3.43 9.89 9.57
N HIS A 3 -4.72 10.07 9.85
CA HIS A 3 -5.79 9.27 9.26
C HIS A 3 -7.09 10.06 9.23
N PHE A 4 -7.92 9.79 8.24
CA PHE A 4 -9.24 10.38 8.08
C PHE A 4 -10.25 9.30 7.72
N GLN A 5 -11.45 9.39 8.26
CA GLN A 5 -12.55 8.53 7.87
C GLN A 5 -13.26 9.13 6.66
N LEU A 6 -13.44 8.32 5.60
CA LEU A 6 -14.20 8.74 4.43
C LEU A 6 -15.69 8.84 4.76
N PRO A 7 -16.41 9.80 4.18
CA PRO A 7 -17.88 9.84 4.28
C PRO A 7 -18.48 8.55 3.72
N ARG A 8 -19.54 8.09 4.34
CA ARG A 8 -20.29 6.92 3.84
C ARG A 8 -21.06 7.29 2.58
N ASN A 9 -21.03 6.39 1.59
CA ASN A 9 -21.87 6.47 0.38
C ASN A 9 -23.12 5.59 0.48
N ILE A 10 -23.98 5.67 -0.55
CA ILE A 10 -25.15 4.81 -0.67
C ILE A 10 -24.75 3.33 -0.76
N SER A 11 -25.49 2.45 -0.11
CA SER A 11 -25.11 1.04 0.06
C SER A 11 -24.99 0.26 -1.25
N ASP A 12 -25.75 0.65 -2.27
CA ASP A 12 -25.84 -0.07 -3.55
C ASP A 12 -25.14 0.68 -4.69
N LEU A 13 -24.08 1.46 -4.37
CA LEU A 13 -23.35 2.25 -5.36
C LEU A 13 -22.79 1.37 -6.52
N TYR A 14 -22.46 0.10 -6.23
CA TYR A 14 -21.99 -0.85 -7.23
C TYR A 14 -22.99 -1.09 -8.39
N LEU A 15 -24.29 -0.87 -8.18
CA LEU A 15 -25.31 -0.96 -9.26
C LEU A 15 -25.11 0.10 -10.35
N PHE A 16 -24.42 1.18 -10.06
CA PHE A 16 -24.14 2.29 -10.97
C PHE A 16 -22.75 2.19 -11.64
N LEU A 17 -22.00 1.10 -11.39
CA LEU A 17 -20.70 0.88 -12.02
C LEU A 17 -20.84 0.86 -13.55
N SER A 18 -20.13 1.76 -14.19
CA SER A 18 -20.08 1.88 -15.65
C SER A 18 -18.81 2.60 -16.05
N THR A 19 -17.78 1.85 -16.40
CA THR A 19 -16.46 2.43 -16.75
C THR A 19 -16.59 3.36 -17.95
N GLN A 20 -16.18 4.61 -17.78
CA GLN A 20 -16.15 5.64 -18.83
C GLN A 20 -14.73 5.82 -19.32
N PHE A 21 -14.54 5.88 -20.62
CA PHE A 21 -13.25 6.10 -21.24
C PHE A 21 -13.24 7.41 -22.02
N SER A 22 -12.06 8.03 -22.16
CA SER A 22 -11.89 9.15 -23.08
C SER A 22 -12.01 8.69 -24.52
N GLU A 23 -12.53 9.53 -25.39
CA GLU A 23 -12.52 9.31 -26.85
C GLU A 23 -11.16 9.66 -27.45
N THR A 24 -10.41 10.51 -26.76
CA THR A 24 -9.08 11.00 -27.10
C THR A 24 -8.14 10.76 -25.95
N ASN A 25 -6.88 11.18 -26.04
CA ASN A 25 -5.89 11.03 -24.97
C ASN A 25 -6.06 12.09 -23.84
N GLU A 26 -7.31 12.49 -23.55
CA GLU A 26 -7.63 13.42 -22.46
C GLU A 26 -7.38 12.81 -21.10
N SER A 27 -6.90 13.64 -20.18
CA SER A 27 -6.70 13.22 -18.78
C SER A 27 -8.03 13.26 -18.01
N PRO A 28 -8.24 12.36 -17.05
CA PRO A 28 -9.43 12.38 -16.21
C PRO A 28 -9.48 13.66 -15.36
N ASN A 29 -10.71 14.04 -14.97
CA ASN A 29 -10.92 15.19 -14.10
C ASN A 29 -10.09 15.05 -12.80
N CYS A 30 -9.40 16.12 -12.43
CA CYS A 30 -8.59 16.21 -11.22
C CYS A 30 -9.30 17.10 -10.20
N ILE A 31 -9.72 16.54 -9.07
CA ILE A 31 -10.44 17.27 -8.01
C ILE A 31 -9.56 18.26 -7.25
N SER A 32 -8.25 18.07 -7.26
CA SER A 32 -7.26 18.91 -6.57
C SER A 32 -6.21 19.46 -7.53
N GLY A 33 -6.64 20.09 -8.63
CA GLY A 33 -5.77 20.47 -9.75
C GLY A 33 -4.56 21.32 -9.37
N SER A 34 -4.73 22.38 -8.57
CA SER A 34 -3.62 23.23 -8.11
C SER A 34 -2.61 22.44 -7.27
N LEU A 35 -3.08 21.61 -6.35
CA LEU A 35 -2.21 20.78 -5.51
C LEU A 35 -1.44 19.75 -6.35
N SER A 36 -2.11 19.09 -7.30
CA SER A 36 -1.50 18.16 -8.24
C SER A 36 -0.39 18.84 -9.06
N TYR A 37 -0.67 20.04 -9.56
CA TYR A 37 0.33 20.84 -10.30
C TYR A 37 1.57 21.13 -9.46
N TYR A 38 1.40 21.66 -8.24
CA TYR A 38 2.54 21.95 -7.35
C TYR A 38 3.29 20.70 -6.90
N MET A 39 2.56 19.60 -6.72
CA MET A 39 3.18 18.31 -6.38
C MET A 39 4.08 17.82 -7.52
N ASN A 40 3.63 17.92 -8.76
CA ASN A 40 4.42 17.52 -9.92
C ASN A 40 5.62 18.45 -10.11
N ASP A 41 5.43 19.77 -9.98
CA ASP A 41 6.55 20.73 -10.05
C ASP A 41 7.66 20.39 -9.06
N ILE A 42 7.31 20.15 -7.78
CA ILE A 42 8.34 19.86 -6.78
C ILE A 42 8.98 18.48 -6.99
N LYS A 43 8.24 17.49 -7.48
CA LYS A 43 8.79 16.17 -7.84
C LYS A 43 9.79 16.27 -9.00
N GLN A 44 9.50 17.09 -10.01
CA GLN A 44 10.40 17.31 -11.14
C GLN A 44 11.75 17.91 -10.72
N ARG A 45 11.82 18.67 -9.63
CA ARG A 45 13.09 19.19 -9.08
C ARG A 45 14.01 18.10 -8.53
N ILE A 46 13.53 16.89 -8.36
CA ILE A 46 14.35 15.71 -7.97
C ILE A 46 15.14 15.22 -9.19
N CYS A 47 14.62 15.42 -10.41
CA CYS A 47 15.26 14.99 -11.64
C CYS A 47 16.65 15.62 -11.78
N GLY A 48 17.64 14.80 -12.14
CA GLY A 48 19.05 15.20 -12.22
C GLY A 48 19.81 15.21 -10.88
N GLN A 49 19.14 14.87 -9.76
CA GLN A 49 19.73 14.79 -8.42
C GLN A 49 19.44 13.45 -7.73
N GLU A 50 19.08 12.40 -8.48
CA GLU A 50 18.57 11.13 -7.95
C GLU A 50 19.54 10.46 -6.98
N GLN A 51 20.86 10.49 -7.27
CA GLN A 51 21.87 9.90 -6.39
C GLN A 51 21.94 10.62 -5.03
N SER A 52 21.94 11.95 -5.04
CA SER A 52 21.91 12.76 -3.82
C SER A 52 20.57 12.58 -3.09
N TRP A 53 19.45 12.56 -3.83
CA TRP A 53 18.13 12.30 -3.30
C TRP A 53 18.05 10.98 -2.54
N ASP A 54 18.62 9.90 -3.08
CA ASP A 54 18.62 8.58 -2.46
C ASP A 54 19.37 8.51 -1.13
N ILE A 55 20.35 9.38 -0.96
CA ILE A 55 21.08 9.54 0.31
C ILE A 55 20.28 10.40 1.29
N TYR A 56 19.88 11.61 0.87
CA TYR A 56 19.34 12.63 1.76
C TYR A 56 17.90 12.34 2.22
N LYS A 57 17.07 11.67 1.38
CA LYS A 57 15.73 11.21 1.79
C LYS A 57 15.72 10.31 3.02
N ARG A 58 16.86 9.65 3.34
CA ARG A 58 16.99 8.82 4.55
C ARG A 58 17.12 9.68 5.81
N TYR A 59 17.73 10.86 5.72
CA TYR A 59 17.84 11.80 6.84
C TYR A 59 16.51 12.49 7.14
N THR A 60 15.70 12.76 6.15
CA THR A 60 14.42 13.45 6.30
C THR A 60 13.24 12.52 6.62
N ASN A 61 13.45 11.18 6.58
CA ASN A 61 12.46 10.20 7.01
C ASN A 61 12.67 9.81 8.50
N PRO A 62 11.76 10.21 9.42
CA PRO A 62 11.96 10.02 10.86
C PRO A 62 12.08 8.57 11.30
N TYR A 63 11.53 7.62 10.54
CA TYR A 63 11.44 6.19 10.89
C TYR A 63 12.27 5.30 9.95
N GLU A 64 13.19 5.90 9.18
CA GLU A 64 14.03 5.17 8.22
C GLU A 64 14.87 4.08 8.90
N TYR A 65 15.42 4.37 10.08
CA TYR A 65 16.36 3.48 10.76
C TYR A 65 15.72 2.30 11.48
N ILE A 66 14.40 2.16 11.42
CA ILE A 66 13.73 0.93 11.86
C ILE A 66 14.27 -0.26 11.05
N HIS A 67 14.42 -0.09 9.72
CA HIS A 67 14.80 -1.15 8.78
C HIS A 67 16.11 -0.90 8.04
N THR A 68 16.54 0.35 7.90
CA THR A 68 17.81 0.73 7.26
C THR A 68 18.91 0.82 8.31
N CYS A 69 20.14 0.46 7.95
CA CYS A 69 21.26 0.59 8.85
C CYS A 69 21.48 2.05 9.27
N VAL A 70 21.69 2.25 10.57
CA VAL A 70 22.07 3.56 11.11
C VAL A 70 23.46 3.95 10.53
N PRO A 71 23.67 5.21 10.10
CA PRO A 71 24.97 5.67 9.64
C PRO A 71 26.09 5.31 10.63
N ASN A 72 27.21 4.84 10.12
CA ASN A 72 28.38 4.37 10.90
C ASN A 72 28.09 3.14 11.80
N LYS A 73 26.92 2.51 11.68
CA LYS A 73 26.58 1.24 12.33
C LYS A 73 26.15 0.23 11.26
N LYS A 74 26.55 -1.02 11.40
CA LYS A 74 26.14 -2.09 10.47
C LYS A 74 24.77 -2.71 10.85
N LYS A 75 23.96 -1.99 11.65
CA LYS A 75 22.71 -2.50 12.21
C LYS A 75 21.60 -1.46 12.05
N SER A 76 20.38 -1.93 11.77
CA SER A 76 19.13 -1.18 11.92
C SER A 76 18.67 -1.19 13.38
N ILE A 77 17.68 -0.36 13.73
CA ILE A 77 17.08 -0.37 15.07
C ILE A 77 16.34 -1.68 15.32
N ALA A 78 15.44 -2.08 14.40
CA ALA A 78 14.77 -3.36 14.55
C ALA A 78 15.76 -4.53 14.40
N LYS A 79 15.68 -5.49 15.33
CA LYS A 79 16.50 -6.71 15.28
C LYS A 79 16.06 -7.62 14.12
N ARG A 80 14.75 -7.65 13.83
CA ARG A 80 14.20 -8.46 12.75
C ARG A 80 14.55 -7.87 11.39
N LYS A 81 14.97 -8.72 10.46
CA LYS A 81 15.11 -8.43 9.04
C LYS A 81 13.98 -9.11 8.29
N PRO A 82 12.86 -8.42 8.02
CA PRO A 82 11.72 -9.03 7.34
C PRO A 82 11.98 -9.19 5.85
N LEU A 83 11.09 -9.94 5.18
CA LEU A 83 11.10 -10.14 3.72
C LEU A 83 11.11 -8.82 2.95
N SER A 84 10.35 -7.85 3.44
CA SER A 84 10.33 -6.48 2.91
C SER A 84 10.00 -5.46 4.00
N ARG A 85 10.29 -4.18 3.72
CA ARG A 85 9.95 -3.08 4.64
C ARG A 85 8.43 -2.89 4.82
N SER A 86 7.60 -3.44 3.94
CA SER A 86 6.14 -3.42 4.06
C SER A 86 5.65 -4.09 5.35
N TYR A 87 6.40 -5.06 5.86
CA TYR A 87 6.17 -5.69 7.17
C TYR A 87 5.92 -4.66 8.30
N PHE A 88 6.75 -3.63 8.41
CA PHE A 88 6.60 -2.62 9.47
C PHE A 88 5.35 -1.76 9.27
N LYS A 89 4.98 -1.47 8.03
CA LYS A 89 3.73 -0.77 7.71
C LYS A 89 2.52 -1.59 8.13
N MET A 90 2.53 -2.89 7.85
CA MET A 90 1.45 -3.79 8.26
C MET A 90 1.32 -3.90 9.77
N ILE A 91 2.44 -4.02 10.50
CA ILE A 91 2.45 -3.97 11.98
C ILE A 91 1.76 -2.70 12.48
N GLU A 92 2.10 -1.56 11.92
CA GLU A 92 1.53 -0.27 12.31
C GLU A 92 0.03 -0.17 12.01
N LEU A 93 -0.40 -0.57 10.79
CA LEU A 93 -1.79 -0.52 10.36
C LEU A 93 -2.68 -1.45 11.19
N VAL A 94 -2.25 -2.70 11.37
CA VAL A 94 -3.01 -3.71 12.12
C VAL A 94 -3.24 -3.30 13.56
N ASN A 95 -2.18 -2.83 14.23
CA ASN A 95 -2.28 -2.39 15.63
C ASN A 95 -3.09 -1.10 15.77
N PHE A 96 -2.83 -0.10 14.91
CA PHE A 96 -3.52 1.19 15.01
C PHE A 96 -5.03 1.10 14.78
N PHE A 97 -5.44 0.30 13.80
CA PHE A 97 -6.87 0.11 13.48
C PHE A 97 -7.51 -1.06 14.22
N HIS A 98 -6.79 -1.73 15.13
CA HIS A 98 -7.30 -2.86 15.91
C HIS A 98 -7.90 -3.95 15.02
N ILE A 99 -7.22 -4.32 13.94
CA ILE A 99 -7.73 -5.29 12.95
C ILE A 99 -7.84 -6.69 13.57
N ILE A 100 -6.82 -7.14 14.29
CA ILE A 100 -6.79 -8.48 14.92
C ILE A 100 -7.80 -8.57 16.05
N GLU A 101 -7.85 -7.58 16.93
CA GLU A 101 -8.77 -7.55 18.06
C GLU A 101 -10.23 -7.62 17.59
N SER A 102 -10.56 -6.91 16.51
CA SER A 102 -11.91 -6.96 15.92
C SER A 102 -12.27 -8.34 15.36
N LEU A 103 -11.27 -9.16 15.00
CA LEU A 103 -11.45 -10.52 14.48
C LEU A 103 -11.47 -11.57 15.59
N GLN A 104 -10.65 -11.43 16.63
CA GLN A 104 -10.58 -12.37 17.75
C GLN A 104 -11.93 -12.54 18.46
N LEU A 105 -12.73 -11.47 18.48
CA LEU A 105 -14.08 -11.52 19.00
C LEU A 105 -15.05 -12.35 18.13
N LYS A 106 -14.69 -12.66 16.88
CA LYS A 106 -15.58 -13.24 15.87
C LYS A 106 -15.11 -14.59 15.32
N SER A 107 -13.82 -14.91 15.43
CA SER A 107 -13.27 -16.17 14.88
C SER A 107 -11.96 -16.57 15.55
N THR A 108 -11.84 -17.85 15.91
CA THR A 108 -10.60 -18.44 16.42
C THR A 108 -9.57 -18.65 15.31
N ASN A 109 -10.02 -19.03 14.11
CA ASN A 109 -9.18 -19.27 12.95
C ASN A 109 -9.44 -18.21 11.88
N VAL A 110 -8.39 -17.55 11.41
CA VAL A 110 -8.46 -16.49 10.41
C VAL A 110 -8.00 -17.02 9.05
N GLN A 111 -8.74 -16.65 8.03
CA GLN A 111 -8.31 -16.79 6.63
C GLN A 111 -8.04 -15.42 6.07
N SER A 112 -6.88 -15.24 5.44
CA SER A 112 -6.52 -13.99 4.79
C SER A 112 -6.05 -14.22 3.35
N PHE A 113 -6.28 -13.22 2.51
CA PHE A 113 -5.82 -13.22 1.12
C PHE A 113 -5.02 -11.95 0.82
N HIS A 114 -3.87 -12.12 0.18
CA HIS A 114 -2.89 -11.06 -0.03
C HIS A 114 -2.61 -10.91 -1.52
N LEU A 115 -3.09 -9.80 -2.09
CA LEU A 115 -3.05 -9.50 -3.53
C LEU A 115 -1.81 -8.70 -3.90
N ALA A 116 -1.12 -9.12 -4.95
CA ALA A 116 0.05 -8.45 -5.53
C ALA A 116 1.13 -8.11 -4.50
N GLU A 117 1.42 -9.02 -3.58
CA GLU A 117 2.21 -8.75 -2.37
C GLU A 117 3.56 -9.47 -2.33
N GLY A 118 4.13 -9.85 -3.45
CA GLY A 118 5.51 -10.37 -3.44
C GLY A 118 6.51 -9.36 -2.81
N PRO A 119 7.42 -9.77 -1.95
CA PRO A 119 7.74 -11.12 -1.46
C PRO A 119 7.00 -11.55 -0.17
N GLY A 120 5.92 -10.88 0.25
CA GLY A 120 5.07 -11.33 1.37
C GLY A 120 5.34 -10.65 2.72
N GLY A 121 5.71 -9.38 2.73
CA GLY A 121 5.97 -8.64 3.97
C GLY A 121 4.73 -8.47 4.85
N PHE A 122 3.54 -8.28 4.28
CA PHE A 122 2.29 -8.21 5.02
C PHE A 122 1.89 -9.58 5.59
N ILE A 123 2.08 -10.64 4.80
CA ILE A 123 1.83 -12.01 5.26
C ILE A 123 2.74 -12.33 6.46
N GLU A 124 4.04 -12.04 6.35
CA GLU A 124 4.99 -12.24 7.44
C GLU A 124 4.58 -11.50 8.71
N ALA A 125 4.10 -10.25 8.58
CA ALA A 125 3.62 -9.47 9.71
C ALA A 125 2.38 -10.10 10.37
N LEU A 126 1.39 -10.53 9.59
CA LEU A 126 0.18 -11.17 10.12
C LEU A 126 0.49 -12.51 10.78
N VAL A 127 1.31 -13.35 10.16
CA VAL A 127 1.74 -14.65 10.74
C VAL A 127 2.36 -14.42 12.11
N GLN A 128 3.20 -13.40 12.26
CA GLN A 128 3.82 -13.09 13.55
C GLN A 128 2.81 -12.54 14.57
N LEU A 129 1.97 -11.59 14.17
CA LEU A 129 1.01 -10.95 15.08
C LEU A 129 -0.06 -11.93 15.56
N ARG A 130 -0.51 -12.82 14.69
CA ARG A 130 -1.50 -13.84 15.02
C ARG A 130 -0.92 -15.02 15.79
N ASN A 131 0.28 -15.45 15.42
CA ASN A 131 0.98 -16.61 15.98
C ASN A 131 0.07 -17.84 16.15
N ASN A 132 -0.83 -18.08 15.20
CA ASN A 132 -1.78 -19.19 15.21
C ASN A 132 -1.57 -20.08 13.99
N LYS A 133 -1.16 -21.33 14.22
CA LYS A 133 -0.89 -22.31 13.15
C LYS A 133 -2.15 -22.84 12.45
N GLN A 134 -3.34 -22.58 13.01
CA GLN A 134 -4.63 -22.95 12.40
C GLN A 134 -5.14 -21.87 11.43
N ASP A 135 -4.55 -20.66 11.45
CA ASP A 135 -4.86 -19.63 10.46
C ASP A 135 -4.38 -20.06 9.08
N THR A 136 -5.02 -19.55 8.03
CA THR A 136 -4.60 -19.77 6.65
C THR A 136 -4.32 -18.43 5.99
N TYR A 137 -3.15 -18.29 5.41
CA TYR A 137 -2.71 -17.10 4.69
C TYR A 137 -2.49 -17.47 3.23
N ILE A 138 -3.12 -16.76 2.30
CA ILE A 138 -3.03 -17.04 0.87
C ILE A 138 -2.42 -15.81 0.20
N GLY A 139 -1.31 -16.00 -0.50
CA GLY A 139 -0.64 -14.95 -1.25
C GLY A 139 -0.76 -15.17 -2.76
N MET A 140 -1.13 -14.13 -3.50
CA MET A 140 -1.17 -14.13 -4.96
C MET A 140 -0.38 -12.96 -5.49
N THR A 141 0.59 -13.22 -6.34
CA THR A 141 1.39 -12.21 -7.04
C THR A 141 1.88 -12.79 -8.34
N ILE A 142 2.15 -11.92 -9.31
CA ILE A 142 2.69 -12.33 -10.60
C ILE A 142 3.97 -13.14 -10.40
N LEU A 143 4.06 -14.27 -11.08
CA LEU A 143 5.26 -15.10 -11.11
C LEU A 143 6.28 -14.48 -12.06
N ASP A 144 7.54 -14.66 -11.76
CA ASP A 144 8.64 -14.17 -12.60
C ASP A 144 9.38 -15.34 -13.22
N ASP A 145 8.92 -15.73 -14.39
CA ASP A 145 9.53 -16.82 -15.18
C ASP A 145 10.77 -16.34 -15.95
N VAL A 146 10.94 -15.03 -16.12
CA VAL A 146 12.03 -14.41 -16.93
C VAL A 146 13.19 -13.95 -16.05
N ASN A 147 13.06 -14.08 -14.74
CA ASN A 147 14.02 -13.61 -13.73
C ASN A 147 14.31 -12.09 -13.77
N ASP A 148 13.26 -11.30 -13.99
CA ASP A 148 13.31 -9.84 -13.92
C ASP A 148 13.57 -9.37 -12.48
N MET A 149 14.58 -8.53 -12.28
CA MET A 149 14.92 -7.98 -10.95
C MET A 149 13.83 -7.04 -10.40
N ASN A 150 12.99 -6.47 -11.27
CA ASN A 150 11.91 -5.56 -10.90
C ASN A 150 10.66 -6.31 -10.40
N ILE A 151 10.54 -7.62 -10.66
CA ILE A 151 9.45 -8.46 -10.19
C ILE A 151 9.91 -9.22 -8.94
N PRO A 152 9.50 -8.80 -7.74
CA PRO A 152 9.95 -9.44 -6.50
C PRO A 152 9.42 -10.87 -6.36
N ALA A 153 8.24 -11.18 -6.89
CA ALA A 153 7.58 -12.48 -6.81
C ALA A 153 7.78 -13.13 -5.41
N TRP A 154 8.08 -14.42 -5.35
CA TRP A 154 8.37 -15.15 -4.11
C TRP A 154 9.86 -15.50 -3.92
N LYS A 155 10.77 -14.82 -4.66
CA LYS A 155 12.20 -15.15 -4.69
C LYS A 155 12.85 -15.17 -3.31
N LYS A 156 12.49 -14.25 -2.43
CA LYS A 156 13.06 -14.12 -1.07
C LYS A 156 12.30 -14.90 0.00
N SER A 157 11.20 -15.57 -0.36
CA SER A 157 10.22 -16.11 0.59
C SER A 157 10.38 -17.60 0.89
N GLN A 158 11.29 -18.29 0.21
CA GLN A 158 11.41 -19.75 0.30
C GLN A 158 11.57 -20.29 1.74
N GLN A 159 12.45 -19.68 2.53
CA GLN A 159 12.65 -20.07 3.92
C GLN A 159 11.37 -19.83 4.74
N PHE A 160 10.78 -18.65 4.60
CA PHE A 160 9.55 -18.28 5.30
C PHE A 160 8.40 -19.26 4.99
N LEU A 161 8.22 -19.64 3.72
CA LEU A 161 7.21 -20.61 3.28
C LEU A 161 7.47 -22.02 3.81
N ARG A 162 8.74 -22.42 3.92
CA ARG A 162 9.10 -23.72 4.54
C ARG A 162 8.76 -23.78 6.03
N GLU A 163 8.97 -22.68 6.74
CA GLU A 163 8.73 -22.57 8.19
C GLU A 163 7.24 -22.39 8.53
N ASN A 164 6.44 -21.85 7.58
CA ASN A 164 5.03 -21.52 7.78
C ASN A 164 4.14 -22.25 6.77
N LYS A 165 3.85 -23.54 7.04
CA LYS A 165 3.06 -24.40 6.14
C LYS A 165 1.59 -23.97 5.96
N ASN A 166 1.11 -23.09 6.80
CA ASN A 166 -0.20 -22.47 6.72
C ASN A 166 -0.23 -21.21 5.81
N VAL A 167 0.91 -20.84 5.24
CA VAL A 167 1.02 -19.86 4.14
C VAL A 167 1.00 -20.62 2.81
N LYS A 168 0.06 -20.27 1.93
CA LYS A 168 -0.16 -20.91 0.63
C LYS A 168 0.00 -19.89 -0.48
N ILE A 169 0.55 -20.33 -1.61
CA ILE A 169 0.63 -19.53 -2.83
C ILE A 169 -0.55 -19.88 -3.73
N GLU A 170 -1.24 -18.89 -4.23
CA GLU A 170 -2.28 -19.00 -5.24
C GLU A 170 -1.77 -18.42 -6.56
N ASN A 171 -1.86 -19.20 -7.62
CA ASN A 171 -1.38 -18.80 -8.95
C ASN A 171 -2.52 -18.52 -9.94
N GLY A 172 -3.79 -18.67 -9.51
CA GLY A 172 -4.96 -18.47 -10.36
C GLY A 172 -5.23 -19.65 -11.31
N ALA A 173 -6.16 -19.44 -12.22
CA ALA A 173 -6.56 -20.44 -13.21
C ALA A 173 -5.48 -20.69 -14.28
N ASP A 174 -4.76 -19.63 -14.66
CA ASP A 174 -3.73 -19.69 -15.70
C ASP A 174 -2.32 -20.01 -15.15
N GLY A 175 -2.18 -20.09 -13.84
CA GLY A 175 -0.91 -20.38 -13.19
C GLY A 175 0.07 -19.21 -13.08
N THR A 176 -0.28 -18.01 -13.55
CA THR A 176 0.64 -16.85 -13.59
C THR A 176 0.68 -16.03 -12.30
N GLY A 177 -0.37 -16.13 -11.47
CA GLY A 177 -0.55 -15.26 -10.32
C GLY A 177 -0.89 -13.80 -10.65
N ASP A 178 -1.16 -13.50 -11.92
CA ASP A 178 -1.53 -12.15 -12.38
C ASP A 178 -3.00 -11.84 -12.06
N ILE A 179 -3.22 -10.85 -11.21
CA ILE A 179 -4.57 -10.41 -10.83
C ILE A 179 -5.27 -9.60 -11.93
N LEU A 180 -4.56 -9.21 -12.99
CA LEU A 180 -5.14 -8.51 -14.14
C LEU A 180 -5.65 -9.47 -15.24
N GLN A 181 -5.72 -10.77 -14.95
CA GLN A 181 -6.34 -11.76 -15.83
C GLN A 181 -7.77 -12.06 -15.37
N ILE A 182 -8.74 -11.87 -16.28
CA ILE A 182 -10.16 -12.06 -15.95
C ILE A 182 -10.45 -13.48 -15.46
N GLN A 183 -9.85 -14.49 -16.09
CA GLN A 183 -9.97 -15.89 -15.69
C GLN A 183 -9.47 -16.18 -14.27
N ASN A 184 -8.46 -15.46 -13.81
CA ASN A 184 -7.97 -15.56 -12.44
C ASN A 184 -8.95 -14.93 -11.44
N PHE A 185 -9.61 -13.83 -11.84
CA PHE A 185 -10.67 -13.21 -11.05
C PHE A 185 -11.87 -14.15 -10.89
N GLU A 186 -12.34 -14.76 -11.98
CA GLU A 186 -13.45 -15.73 -11.99
C GLU A 186 -13.13 -16.94 -11.12
N TYR A 187 -11.92 -17.50 -11.25
CA TYR A 187 -11.45 -18.61 -10.45
C TYR A 187 -11.41 -18.27 -8.95
N CYS A 188 -10.86 -17.11 -8.59
CA CYS A 188 -10.80 -16.68 -7.20
C CYS A 188 -12.21 -16.43 -6.61
N LYS A 189 -13.14 -15.87 -7.39
CA LYS A 189 -14.55 -15.75 -6.99
C LYS A 189 -15.16 -17.12 -6.73
N GLN A 190 -14.94 -18.08 -7.61
CA GLN A 190 -15.51 -19.43 -7.46
C GLN A 190 -14.94 -20.14 -6.20
N LYS A 191 -13.63 -20.01 -5.96
CA LYS A 191 -12.93 -20.74 -4.91
C LYS A 191 -13.04 -20.11 -3.52
N TYR A 192 -13.08 -18.78 -3.46
CA TYR A 192 -12.90 -18.02 -2.22
C TYR A 192 -14.04 -17.05 -1.89
N ALA A 193 -15.17 -17.10 -2.60
CA ALA A 193 -16.28 -16.19 -2.33
C ALA A 193 -16.65 -16.16 -0.83
N ARG A 194 -16.74 -14.95 -0.26
CA ARG A 194 -17.19 -14.66 1.11
C ARG A 194 -16.46 -15.42 2.23
N SER A 195 -15.24 -15.84 2.01
CA SER A 195 -14.51 -16.67 2.97
C SER A 195 -13.42 -15.90 3.73
N MET A 196 -12.90 -14.80 3.20
CA MET A 196 -11.73 -14.10 3.74
C MET A 196 -12.08 -13.11 4.85
N HIS A 197 -11.39 -13.24 5.98
CA HIS A 197 -11.52 -12.33 7.13
C HIS A 197 -10.73 -11.05 6.92
N ILE A 198 -9.51 -11.17 6.39
CA ILE A 198 -8.64 -10.06 6.04
C ILE A 198 -8.22 -10.22 4.58
N ILE A 199 -8.30 -9.12 3.84
CA ILE A 199 -7.69 -9.04 2.52
C ILE A 199 -6.70 -7.88 2.52
N THR A 200 -5.58 -8.02 1.82
CA THR A 200 -4.63 -6.94 1.60
C THR A 200 -4.29 -6.79 0.14
N GLY A 201 -3.99 -5.57 -0.28
CA GLY A 201 -3.47 -5.25 -1.59
C GLY A 201 -2.28 -4.29 -1.43
N ASP A 202 -1.06 -4.77 -1.63
CA ASP A 202 0.17 -3.97 -1.61
C ASP A 202 0.81 -3.85 -3.00
N GLY A 203 -0.01 -4.03 -4.05
CA GLY A 203 0.42 -3.93 -5.44
C GLY A 203 0.92 -2.53 -5.80
N GLY A 204 1.97 -2.48 -6.61
CA GLY A 204 2.53 -1.25 -7.14
C GLY A 204 3.66 -1.55 -8.10
N PHE A 205 3.90 -0.61 -9.01
CA PHE A 205 5.04 -0.64 -9.93
C PHE A 205 6.19 0.17 -9.35
N ASP A 206 7.40 -0.09 -9.81
CA ASP A 206 8.52 0.80 -9.53
C ASP A 206 8.45 2.01 -10.48
N PHE A 207 8.23 3.19 -9.90
CA PHE A 207 8.16 4.45 -10.61
C PHE A 207 9.39 5.34 -10.33
N SER A 208 10.52 4.73 -9.96
CA SER A 208 11.74 5.48 -9.63
C SER A 208 12.26 6.32 -10.80
N GLU A 209 11.94 5.97 -12.04
CA GLU A 209 12.34 6.67 -13.25
C GLU A 209 11.30 7.67 -13.77
N ASN A 210 10.02 7.53 -13.40
CA ASN A 210 8.95 8.43 -13.85
C ASN A 210 7.87 8.56 -12.78
N PHE A 211 7.90 9.64 -12.01
CA PHE A 211 6.93 9.94 -10.95
C PHE A 211 5.63 10.54 -11.49
N ASP A 212 5.61 11.00 -12.74
CA ASP A 212 4.45 11.60 -13.38
C ASP A 212 3.45 10.50 -13.77
N ASN A 213 2.16 10.77 -13.61
CA ASN A 213 1.06 9.85 -13.94
C ASN A 213 1.01 8.51 -13.15
N GLN A 214 1.74 8.37 -12.03
CA GLN A 214 1.71 7.16 -11.20
C GLN A 214 0.27 6.73 -10.86
N GLU A 215 -0.61 7.68 -10.58
CA GLU A 215 -2.01 7.42 -10.26
C GLU A 215 -2.72 6.73 -11.43
N ASN A 216 -2.61 7.27 -12.65
CA ASN A 216 -3.28 6.72 -13.83
C ASN A 216 -2.74 5.32 -14.22
N HIS A 217 -1.44 5.11 -14.11
CA HIS A 217 -0.82 3.82 -14.43
C HIS A 217 -1.24 2.70 -13.45
N THR A 218 -1.64 3.06 -12.23
CA THR A 218 -2.03 2.08 -11.21
C THR A 218 -3.52 1.80 -11.15
N ILE A 219 -4.37 2.51 -11.91
CA ILE A 219 -5.84 2.35 -11.88
C ILE A 219 -6.26 0.90 -12.05
N ASN A 220 -5.75 0.20 -13.07
CA ASN A 220 -6.10 -1.20 -13.33
C ASN A 220 -5.76 -2.10 -12.14
N LEU A 221 -4.55 -1.93 -11.60
CA LEU A 221 -4.05 -2.73 -10.50
C LEU A 221 -4.86 -2.46 -9.22
N ILE A 222 -5.17 -1.20 -8.91
CA ILE A 222 -5.97 -0.82 -7.74
C ILE A 222 -7.38 -1.33 -7.89
N PHE A 223 -8.03 -1.13 -9.04
CA PHE A 223 -9.38 -1.62 -9.29
C PHE A 223 -9.45 -3.15 -9.23
N GLY A 224 -8.48 -3.85 -9.83
CA GLY A 224 -8.35 -5.31 -9.71
C GLY A 224 -8.33 -5.76 -8.25
N GLN A 225 -7.44 -5.19 -7.43
CA GLN A 225 -7.37 -5.53 -6.00
C GLN A 225 -8.69 -5.27 -5.26
N ILE A 226 -9.40 -4.18 -5.60
CA ILE A 226 -10.69 -3.86 -5.00
C ILE A 226 -11.74 -4.92 -5.33
N ILE A 227 -11.90 -5.28 -6.60
CA ILE A 227 -12.96 -6.25 -6.99
C ILE A 227 -12.69 -7.64 -6.44
N TYR A 228 -11.42 -8.08 -6.40
CA TYR A 228 -11.06 -9.33 -5.71
C TYR A 228 -11.46 -9.28 -4.23
N ALA A 229 -11.15 -8.16 -3.57
CA ALA A 229 -11.54 -7.99 -2.18
C ALA A 229 -13.06 -8.05 -2.00
N LEU A 230 -13.84 -7.34 -2.81
CA LEU A 230 -15.29 -7.29 -2.68
C LEU A 230 -15.97 -8.65 -2.87
N VAL A 231 -15.45 -9.52 -3.75
CA VAL A 231 -16.05 -10.86 -3.96
C VAL A 231 -15.59 -11.90 -2.94
N MET A 232 -14.38 -11.80 -2.42
CA MET A 232 -13.81 -12.78 -1.50
C MET A 232 -14.06 -12.44 -0.02
N GLN A 233 -14.38 -11.17 0.30
CA GLN A 233 -14.54 -10.69 1.66
C GLN A 233 -15.77 -11.30 2.33
N ARG A 234 -15.59 -11.85 3.53
CA ARG A 234 -16.73 -12.24 4.36
C ARG A 234 -17.34 -11.05 5.07
N THR A 235 -18.61 -11.16 5.43
CA THR A 235 -19.31 -10.14 6.23
C THR A 235 -18.54 -9.83 7.52
N GLY A 236 -18.36 -8.53 7.80
CA GLY A 236 -17.60 -8.03 8.94
C GLY A 236 -16.09 -8.11 8.79
N GLY A 237 -15.57 -8.55 7.64
CA GLY A 237 -14.14 -8.61 7.34
C GLY A 237 -13.51 -7.24 7.11
N SER A 238 -12.19 -7.23 6.93
CA SER A 238 -11.39 -6.00 6.75
C SER A 238 -10.51 -6.08 5.51
N PHE A 239 -10.36 -4.95 4.80
CA PHE A 239 -9.50 -4.83 3.64
C PHE A 239 -8.50 -3.69 3.83
N ILE A 240 -7.23 -3.92 3.50
CA ILE A 240 -6.15 -2.93 3.54
C ILE A 240 -5.57 -2.83 2.14
N LEU A 241 -5.64 -1.64 1.55
CA LEU A 241 -5.23 -1.39 0.17
C LEU A 241 -4.19 -0.26 0.11
N LYS A 242 -3.07 -0.50 -0.55
CA LYS A 242 -2.14 0.57 -0.92
C LYS A 242 -2.69 1.36 -2.09
N VAL A 243 -2.65 2.68 -1.94
CA VAL A 243 -2.93 3.64 -3.01
C VAL A 243 -1.81 4.68 -3.06
N PHE A 244 -1.79 5.44 -4.13
CA PHE A 244 -0.83 6.53 -4.32
C PHE A 244 -1.52 7.89 -4.18
N ASP A 245 -1.34 8.79 -5.16
CA ASP A 245 -2.10 10.01 -5.19
C ASP A 245 -3.60 9.70 -5.41
N CYS A 246 -4.47 10.57 -4.93
CA CYS A 246 -5.92 10.42 -5.02
C CYS A 246 -6.51 11.73 -5.56
N PHE A 247 -6.01 12.19 -6.70
CA PHE A 247 -6.40 13.45 -7.31
C PHE A 247 -7.42 13.28 -8.43
N THR A 248 -7.43 12.12 -9.10
CA THR A 248 -8.23 11.89 -10.29
C THR A 248 -9.58 11.25 -9.97
N GLN A 249 -10.59 11.56 -10.80
CA GLN A 249 -11.95 11.05 -10.63
C GLN A 249 -12.02 9.52 -10.53
N PRO A 250 -11.30 8.72 -11.36
CA PRO A 250 -11.34 7.25 -11.22
C PRO A 250 -10.90 6.75 -9.85
N THR A 251 -9.85 7.34 -9.26
CA THR A 251 -9.40 6.97 -7.92
C THR A 251 -10.46 7.32 -6.87
N ILE A 252 -11.06 8.49 -6.98
CA ILE A 252 -12.12 8.94 -6.07
C ILE A 252 -13.36 8.02 -6.17
N ASP A 253 -13.72 7.59 -7.37
CA ASP A 253 -14.81 6.65 -7.60
C ASP A 253 -14.54 5.29 -6.93
N MET A 254 -13.33 4.77 -7.04
CA MET A 254 -12.91 3.54 -6.37
C MET A 254 -13.02 3.65 -4.84
N LEU A 255 -12.62 4.79 -4.27
CA LEU A 255 -12.74 5.04 -2.83
C LEU A 255 -14.22 5.19 -2.40
N ALA A 256 -15.05 5.80 -3.24
CA ALA A 256 -16.49 5.90 -3.02
C ALA A 256 -17.15 4.51 -3.04
N LEU A 257 -16.76 3.63 -3.98
CA LEU A 257 -17.21 2.24 -4.02
C LEU A 257 -16.87 1.52 -2.71
N LEU A 258 -15.64 1.63 -2.22
CA LEU A 258 -15.26 1.03 -0.94
C LEU A 258 -16.08 1.58 0.22
N SER A 259 -16.33 2.90 0.27
CA SER A 259 -17.10 3.51 1.34
C SER A 259 -18.60 3.13 1.30
N SER A 260 -19.09 2.59 0.20
CA SER A 260 -20.44 2.03 0.08
C SER A 260 -20.53 0.57 0.57
N CYS A 261 -19.41 -0.16 0.55
CA CYS A 261 -19.35 -1.59 0.84
C CYS A 261 -18.91 -1.93 2.28
N TYR A 262 -18.31 -0.96 3.00
CA TYR A 262 -17.78 -1.17 4.34
C TYR A 262 -18.39 -0.17 5.36
N GLU A 263 -18.48 -0.61 6.61
CA GLU A 263 -18.99 0.22 7.72
C GLU A 263 -18.12 1.46 7.94
N LYS A 264 -16.79 1.27 7.91
CA LYS A 264 -15.81 2.34 8.10
C LYS A 264 -14.67 2.18 7.11
N VAL A 265 -14.36 3.26 6.42
CA VAL A 265 -13.23 3.35 5.47
C VAL A 265 -12.35 4.52 5.88
N TYR A 266 -11.06 4.27 6.04
CA TYR A 266 -10.08 5.28 6.43
C TYR A 266 -9.02 5.42 5.34
N ILE A 267 -8.57 6.65 5.11
CA ILE A 267 -7.34 6.95 4.37
C ILE A 267 -6.25 7.33 5.38
N THR A 268 -5.06 6.75 5.24
CA THR A 268 -3.98 6.94 6.20
C THR A 268 -2.61 6.82 5.56
N LYS A 269 -1.62 7.43 6.20
CA LYS A 269 -0.19 7.26 5.86
C LYS A 269 0.56 6.74 7.07
N PRO A 270 1.05 5.46 7.05
CA PRO A 270 1.88 4.93 8.13
C PRO A 270 3.12 5.77 8.37
N GLN A 271 3.56 5.85 9.61
CA GLN A 271 4.79 6.56 9.98
C GLN A 271 6.04 5.92 9.34
N THR A 272 6.00 4.61 9.13
CA THR A 272 7.06 3.83 8.46
C THR A 272 7.07 3.98 6.94
N SER A 273 6.05 4.62 6.35
CA SER A 273 6.08 5.08 4.96
C SER A 273 6.83 6.41 4.86
N ARG A 274 7.71 6.56 3.87
CA ARG A 274 8.47 7.82 3.69
C ARG A 274 7.52 8.96 3.36
N TYR A 275 7.71 10.10 4.02
CA TYR A 275 6.82 11.25 3.85
C TYR A 275 6.90 11.87 2.46
N ALA A 276 8.05 11.75 1.80
CA ALA A 276 8.25 12.27 0.45
C ALA A 276 7.53 11.48 -0.66
N ASN A 277 7.06 10.24 -0.41
CA ASN A 277 6.34 9.47 -1.42
C ASN A 277 4.82 9.67 -1.33
N SER A 278 4.13 9.39 -2.45
CA SER A 278 2.67 9.48 -2.55
C SER A 278 1.91 8.33 -1.86
N GLU A 279 2.60 7.26 -1.48
CA GLU A 279 2.02 6.05 -0.90
C GLU A 279 1.14 6.34 0.32
N LYS A 280 -0.09 5.86 0.29
CA LYS A 280 -1.09 5.89 1.35
C LYS A 280 -1.78 4.53 1.44
N TYR A 281 -2.54 4.31 2.49
CA TYR A 281 -3.31 3.08 2.68
C TYR A 281 -4.77 3.40 2.95
N ILE A 282 -5.65 2.64 2.31
CA ILE A 282 -7.07 2.61 2.60
C ILE A 282 -7.31 1.43 3.54
N VAL A 283 -7.95 1.69 4.67
CA VAL A 283 -8.29 0.66 5.67
C VAL A 283 -9.80 0.58 5.78
N CYS A 284 -10.37 -0.50 5.28
CA CYS A 284 -11.80 -0.79 5.28
C CYS A 284 -12.11 -1.79 6.40
N LYS A 285 -13.14 -1.50 7.21
CA LYS A 285 -13.57 -2.35 8.33
C LYS A 285 -15.07 -2.61 8.26
N GLY A 286 -15.44 -3.86 8.54
CA GLY A 286 -16.84 -4.22 8.64
C GLY A 286 -17.52 -4.32 7.27
N PHE A 287 -17.05 -5.24 6.41
CA PHE A 287 -17.71 -5.49 5.13
C PHE A 287 -19.19 -5.83 5.34
N TYR A 288 -20.07 -5.16 4.60
CA TYR A 288 -21.51 -5.39 4.70
C TYR A 288 -21.93 -6.76 4.18
N ASN A 289 -23.12 -7.20 4.57
CA ASN A 289 -23.72 -8.43 4.06
C ASN A 289 -24.33 -8.18 2.66
N ILE A 290 -23.48 -7.99 1.66
CA ILE A 290 -23.89 -7.76 0.28
C ILE A 290 -24.04 -9.11 -0.42
N GLU A 291 -25.11 -9.32 -1.18
CA GLU A 291 -25.30 -10.50 -2.00
C GLU A 291 -24.34 -10.45 -3.21
N ILE A 292 -23.32 -11.33 -3.21
CA ILE A 292 -22.28 -11.32 -4.24
C ILE A 292 -22.87 -11.56 -5.63
N ASP A 293 -23.82 -12.45 -5.77
CA ASP A 293 -24.40 -12.75 -7.08
C ASP A 293 -25.16 -11.56 -7.69
N LYS A 294 -25.60 -10.59 -6.87
CA LYS A 294 -26.13 -9.31 -7.35
C LYS A 294 -25.01 -8.34 -7.73
N MET A 295 -23.93 -8.28 -6.97
CA MET A 295 -22.82 -7.34 -7.19
C MET A 295 -21.87 -7.80 -8.30
N TYR A 296 -21.60 -9.11 -8.39
CA TYR A 296 -20.60 -9.70 -9.28
C TYR A 296 -20.73 -9.30 -10.74
N PRO A 297 -21.95 -9.32 -11.38
CA PRO A 297 -22.08 -8.95 -12.78
C PRO A 297 -21.58 -7.54 -13.10
N TYR A 298 -21.79 -6.58 -12.20
CA TYR A 298 -21.34 -5.19 -12.37
C TYR A 298 -19.82 -5.09 -12.24
N LEU A 299 -19.23 -5.75 -11.23
CA LEU A 299 -17.78 -5.79 -11.06
C LEU A 299 -17.08 -6.48 -12.23
N HIS A 300 -17.60 -7.62 -12.67
CA HIS A 300 -17.07 -8.38 -13.79
C HIS A 300 -17.11 -7.56 -15.08
N SER A 301 -18.27 -6.96 -15.41
CA SER A 301 -18.43 -6.11 -16.58
C SER A 301 -17.47 -4.91 -16.57
N ALA A 302 -17.39 -4.21 -15.44
CA ALA A 302 -16.49 -3.06 -15.31
C ALA A 302 -15.02 -3.47 -15.48
N PHE A 303 -14.62 -4.61 -14.91
CA PHE A 303 -13.26 -5.12 -15.01
C PHE A 303 -12.92 -5.58 -16.43
N THR A 304 -13.82 -6.33 -17.07
CA THR A 304 -13.65 -6.76 -18.46
C THR A 304 -13.50 -5.55 -19.40
N ASN A 305 -14.34 -4.53 -19.24
CA ASN A 305 -14.24 -3.30 -20.02
C ASN A 305 -12.92 -2.58 -19.77
N LEU A 306 -12.46 -2.53 -18.52
CA LEU A 306 -11.20 -1.92 -18.14
C LEU A 306 -9.99 -2.62 -18.77
N LEU A 307 -9.96 -3.95 -18.78
CA LEU A 307 -8.87 -4.74 -19.34
C LEU A 307 -8.85 -4.72 -20.87
N ASN A 308 -10.01 -4.67 -21.50
CA ASN A 308 -10.16 -4.67 -22.96
C ASN A 308 -10.10 -3.27 -23.59
N ARG A 309 -9.87 -2.21 -22.78
CA ARG A 309 -9.83 -0.86 -23.32
C ARG A 309 -8.65 -0.67 -24.28
N ASN A 310 -8.82 0.22 -25.25
CA ASN A 310 -7.71 0.68 -26.06
C ASN A 310 -6.68 1.39 -25.14
N VAL A 311 -5.40 1.04 -25.27
CA VAL A 311 -4.30 1.59 -24.46
C VAL A 311 -4.19 3.11 -24.55
N ASN A 312 -4.69 3.73 -25.62
CA ASN A 312 -4.70 5.17 -25.81
C ASN A 312 -5.88 5.89 -25.14
N HIS A 313 -6.83 5.14 -24.55
CA HIS A 313 -8.00 5.72 -23.89
C HIS A 313 -7.79 5.70 -22.37
N ASN A 314 -7.85 6.86 -21.75
CA ASN A 314 -7.79 6.97 -20.30
C ASN A 314 -9.13 6.60 -19.66
N VAL A 315 -9.09 6.06 -18.45
CA VAL A 315 -10.27 5.89 -17.60
C VAL A 315 -10.69 7.24 -17.07
N MET A 316 -11.89 7.70 -17.40
CA MET A 316 -12.40 8.99 -16.96
C MET A 316 -13.18 8.90 -15.65
N SER A 317 -13.96 7.83 -15.48
CA SER A 317 -14.77 7.59 -14.28
C SER A 317 -15.25 6.13 -14.25
N PHE A 318 -15.58 5.63 -13.06
CA PHE A 318 -16.27 4.35 -12.87
C PHE A 318 -17.80 4.51 -12.69
N PHE A 319 -18.31 5.74 -12.66
CA PHE A 319 -19.75 6.01 -12.53
C PHE A 319 -20.20 7.04 -13.56
N LYS A 320 -21.42 6.86 -14.07
CA LYS A 320 -22.07 7.88 -14.93
C LYS A 320 -22.62 9.05 -14.13
N THR A 321 -23.03 8.77 -12.89
CA THR A 321 -23.60 9.78 -12.01
C THR A 321 -22.50 10.39 -11.14
N PRO A 322 -22.49 11.72 -10.93
CA PRO A 322 -21.50 12.35 -10.08
C PRO A 322 -21.65 11.88 -8.61
N LEU A 323 -20.55 11.80 -7.92
CA LEU A 323 -20.51 11.55 -6.47
C LEU A 323 -21.09 12.74 -5.68
N SER A 324 -21.44 12.50 -4.42
CA SER A 324 -21.91 13.58 -3.55
C SER A 324 -20.82 14.65 -3.36
N LEU A 325 -21.23 15.92 -3.37
CA LEU A 325 -20.33 17.05 -3.15
C LEU A 325 -19.56 16.92 -1.83
N LEU A 326 -20.22 16.42 -0.79
CA LEU A 326 -19.59 16.19 0.51
C LEU A 326 -18.40 15.22 0.40
N PHE A 327 -18.53 14.14 -0.40
CA PHE A 327 -17.45 13.17 -0.59
C PHE A 327 -16.25 13.81 -1.28
N ILE A 328 -16.51 14.56 -2.36
CA ILE A 328 -15.47 15.27 -3.12
C ILE A 328 -14.75 16.28 -2.22
N MET A 329 -15.47 17.17 -1.53
CA MET A 329 -14.88 18.19 -0.64
C MET A 329 -14.03 17.57 0.47
N LYS A 330 -14.46 16.43 1.05
CA LYS A 330 -13.64 15.74 2.04
C LYS A 330 -12.39 15.13 1.46
N MET A 331 -12.44 14.60 0.24
CA MET A 331 -11.25 14.11 -0.44
C MET A 331 -10.26 15.23 -0.79
N GLU A 332 -10.76 16.41 -1.21
CA GLU A 332 -9.91 17.60 -1.41
C GLU A 332 -9.21 18.03 -0.10
N GLU A 333 -9.96 18.07 1.02
CA GLU A 333 -9.40 18.38 2.34
C GLU A 333 -8.28 17.38 2.74
N TYR A 334 -8.51 16.09 2.56
CA TYR A 334 -7.53 15.06 2.91
C TYR A 334 -6.30 15.11 1.98
N ASN A 335 -6.51 15.33 0.68
CA ASN A 335 -5.45 15.54 -0.28
C ASN A 335 -4.58 16.76 0.09
N ALA A 336 -5.18 17.87 0.52
CA ALA A 336 -4.45 19.05 0.95
C ALA A 336 -3.51 18.74 2.13
N ILE A 337 -3.98 18.00 3.13
CA ILE A 337 -3.17 17.67 4.33
C ILE A 337 -2.02 16.71 3.99
N PHE A 338 -2.30 15.64 3.23
CA PHE A 338 -1.24 14.69 2.83
C PHE A 338 -0.27 15.33 1.83
N GLY A 339 -0.79 16.13 0.90
CA GLY A 339 0.02 16.84 -0.09
C GLY A 339 0.95 17.86 0.54
N GLN A 340 0.47 18.65 1.51
CA GLN A 340 1.28 19.59 2.28
C GLN A 340 2.46 18.86 2.95
N GLN A 341 2.21 17.76 3.65
CA GLN A 341 3.26 16.98 4.30
C GLN A 341 4.30 16.47 3.29
N GLN A 342 3.85 16.00 2.13
CA GLN A 342 4.74 15.49 1.07
C GLN A 342 5.59 16.60 0.47
N ILE A 343 4.99 17.73 0.09
CA ILE A 343 5.67 18.90 -0.48
C ILE A 343 6.73 19.42 0.50
N GLU A 344 6.36 19.62 1.77
CA GLU A 344 7.29 20.08 2.81
C GLU A 344 8.49 19.13 2.96
N ASN A 345 8.25 17.82 2.94
CA ASN A 345 9.32 16.84 3.10
C ASN A 345 10.24 16.78 1.88
N ILE A 346 9.70 16.90 0.66
CA ILE A 346 10.49 16.97 -0.58
C ILE A 346 11.33 18.24 -0.56
N HIS A 347 10.71 19.39 -0.31
CA HIS A 347 11.40 20.69 -0.25
C HIS A 347 12.52 20.67 0.80
N TYR A 348 12.24 20.12 1.99
CA TYR A 348 13.25 20.00 3.04
C TYR A 348 14.42 19.11 2.61
N THR A 349 14.15 18.02 1.91
CA THR A 349 15.20 17.11 1.41
C THR A 349 16.06 17.82 0.34
N LEU A 350 15.45 18.53 -0.60
CA LEU A 350 16.15 19.32 -1.62
C LEU A 350 17.03 20.40 -0.96
N SER A 351 16.52 21.10 0.05
CA SER A 351 17.31 22.12 0.77
C SER A 351 18.54 21.56 1.48
N LEU A 352 18.51 20.29 1.91
CA LEU A 352 19.68 19.62 2.47
C LEU A 352 20.70 19.25 1.38
N ILE A 353 20.25 18.89 0.20
CA ILE A 353 21.12 18.61 -0.95
C ILE A 353 21.86 19.86 -1.38
N GLU A 354 21.18 21.01 -1.43
CA GLU A 354 21.75 22.30 -1.81
C GLU A 354 22.76 22.86 -0.79
N THR A 355 22.70 22.40 0.48
CA THR A 355 23.58 22.88 1.54
C THR A 355 24.38 21.76 2.22
N PRO A 356 25.22 21.01 1.49
CA PRO A 356 25.86 19.78 1.95
C PRO A 356 26.91 20.01 3.08
N HIS A 357 27.44 21.22 3.24
CA HIS A 357 28.54 21.52 4.17
C HIS A 357 28.13 21.62 5.66
N LYS A 358 26.86 21.36 6.00
CA LYS A 358 26.37 21.39 7.39
C LYS A 358 26.23 19.97 7.97
N SER A 359 27.37 19.29 8.18
CA SER A 359 27.41 17.95 8.79
C SER A 359 26.63 17.87 10.10
N ASP A 360 26.73 18.88 10.96
CA ASP A 360 26.02 18.94 12.25
C ASP A 360 24.49 18.82 12.10
N ARG A 361 23.93 19.28 10.98
CA ARG A 361 22.48 19.20 10.71
C ARG A 361 22.05 17.77 10.41
N THR A 362 22.83 17.05 9.60
CA THR A 362 22.55 15.63 9.28
C THR A 362 22.76 14.74 10.50
N ASP A 363 23.79 14.98 11.32
CA ASP A 363 24.06 14.22 12.54
C ASP A 363 22.94 14.38 13.59
N ASN A 364 22.42 15.60 13.72
CA ASN A 364 21.27 15.86 14.59
C ASN A 364 20.00 15.16 14.09
N LEU A 365 19.76 15.12 12.76
CA LEU A 365 18.66 14.37 12.18
C LEU A 365 18.80 12.87 12.44
N VAL A 366 19.99 12.31 12.24
CA VAL A 366 20.26 10.89 12.54
C VAL A 366 19.94 10.57 13.99
N LYS A 367 20.46 11.35 14.96
CA LYS A 367 20.19 11.15 16.39
C LYS A 367 18.68 11.17 16.68
N LYS A 368 17.97 12.17 16.18
CA LYS A 368 16.51 12.31 16.34
C LYS A 368 15.74 11.14 15.73
N ASN A 369 16.13 10.70 14.53
CA ASN A 369 15.47 9.59 13.82
C ASN A 369 15.75 8.23 14.48
N VAL A 370 16.96 8.03 15.02
CA VAL A 370 17.27 6.85 15.83
C VAL A 370 16.36 6.78 17.05
N GLN A 371 16.23 7.89 17.80
CA GLN A 371 15.34 7.95 18.96
C GLN A 371 13.88 7.67 18.60
N LYS A 372 13.34 8.28 17.52
CA LYS A 372 11.99 8.03 17.05
C LYS A 372 11.79 6.57 16.61
N SER A 373 12.80 5.97 15.96
CA SER A 373 12.76 4.57 15.55
C SER A 373 12.74 3.61 16.74
N ILE A 374 13.48 3.92 17.82
CA ILE A 374 13.45 3.15 19.08
C ILE A 374 12.05 3.25 19.71
N GLN A 375 11.52 4.46 19.88
CA GLN A 375 10.17 4.68 20.43
C GLN A 375 9.08 3.96 19.63
N TRP A 376 9.21 3.92 18.28
CA TRP A 376 8.31 3.17 17.44
C TRP A 376 8.40 1.66 17.69
N CYS A 377 9.61 1.12 17.79
CA CYS A 377 9.82 -0.30 18.08
C CYS A 377 9.26 -0.68 19.46
N GLU A 378 9.45 0.15 20.48
CA GLU A 378 8.88 -0.03 21.82
C GLU A 378 7.34 -0.03 21.77
N LYS A 379 6.76 0.96 21.09
CA LYS A 379 5.29 1.09 20.95
C LYS A 379 4.64 -0.14 20.32
N PHE A 380 5.30 -0.76 19.34
CA PHE A 380 4.77 -1.90 18.59
C PHE A 380 5.39 -3.25 18.99
N ASN A 381 6.07 -3.31 20.14
CA ASN A 381 6.71 -4.53 20.67
C ASN A 381 7.65 -5.21 19.66
N VAL A 382 8.41 -4.40 18.91
CA VAL A 382 9.44 -4.88 17.99
C VAL A 382 10.79 -4.88 18.69
N ASN A 383 11.43 -6.05 18.77
CA ASN A 383 12.74 -6.20 19.40
C ASN A 383 13.80 -5.33 18.70
N THR A 384 14.63 -4.64 19.49
CA THR A 384 15.68 -3.74 18.99
C THR A 384 17.08 -4.37 19.08
N ASN A 385 17.97 -3.90 18.21
CA ASN A 385 19.40 -4.19 18.30
C ASN A 385 20.06 -3.27 19.35
N ASN A 386 21.01 -3.81 20.09
CA ASN A 386 21.92 -2.99 20.86
C ASN A 386 22.94 -2.32 19.90
N LEU A 387 22.86 -0.99 19.78
CA LEU A 387 23.73 -0.20 18.91
C LEU A 387 25.11 0.07 19.54
N ASN A 388 25.26 -0.15 20.86
CA ASN A 388 26.49 0.13 21.61
C ASN A 388 27.43 -1.07 21.69
N THR A 389 27.04 -2.26 21.20
CA THR A 389 27.95 -3.40 21.13
C THR A 389 29.05 -3.11 20.11
N PRO A 390 30.34 -3.12 20.47
CA PRO A 390 31.42 -3.04 19.51
C PRO A 390 31.26 -4.17 18.49
N ASN A 391 31.54 -3.86 17.24
CA ASN A 391 31.55 -4.88 16.22
C ASN A 391 32.88 -5.63 16.31
N ILE A 392 32.88 -6.79 16.95
CA ILE A 392 34.08 -7.63 17.19
C ILE A 392 34.87 -7.86 15.88
N PHE A 393 34.22 -7.86 14.71
CA PHE A 393 34.88 -7.99 13.41
C PHE A 393 35.55 -6.70 12.89
N MET A 394 35.46 -5.56 13.58
CA MET A 394 36.13 -4.31 13.17
C MET A 394 37.45 -4.10 13.88
N GLU A 395 37.76 -4.84 14.95
CA GLU A 395 39.04 -4.78 15.63
C GLU A 395 40.14 -5.53 14.90
N GLU A 396 39.79 -6.57 14.11
CA GLU A 396 40.75 -7.36 13.31
C GLU A 396 41.24 -6.66 12.03
N MET A 397 40.64 -5.54 11.61
CA MET A 397 41.11 -4.77 10.45
C MET A 397 41.90 -3.51 10.79
N ARG A 398 42.32 -3.35 12.04
CA ARG A 398 43.15 -2.23 12.51
C ARG A 398 44.55 -2.69 13.02
N CYS A 399 44.93 -3.93 12.74
CA CYS A 399 46.29 -4.42 12.97
C CYS A 399 47.02 -4.60 11.66
#